data_00818a3e8471e81a55bdcd383f691cc2
#
_entry.id   00818a3e8471e81a55bdcd383f691cc2
#
_cell.length_a   1.000
_cell.length_b   1.000
_cell.length_c   1.000
_cell.angle_alpha   90.00
_cell.angle_beta   90.00
_cell.angle_gamma   90.00
#
_symmetry.space_group_name_H-M   'P 1'
#
loop_
_entity.id
_entity.type
_entity.pdbx_description
1 polymer ?
#
loop_
_entity_poly.entity_id
_entity_poly.type
_entity_poly.pdbx_seq_one_letter_code
_entity_poly.pdbx_strand_id
1 'polypeptide(L)'
;IYSREFTEIMKTYALPATPPSVIIGTLIFTASVAAFLGLETIARVAKLALYPALLGYFLILLFSSEYFELHNLFPILGYGLDKTVFTGILRASAYDEVTILAVFAGSLQGTAHIKKAGFISLILSGLIISLGLICFSLVFEYTSIQEVTIVAYILTRSLKYGNFFQRLDPVFLLLWIITTTIYISILFYTTVSIYCKLFRLQDARPVAIPMAVLAVSAAIIPKDFSSVLSVYVEGIRTYGNITFFIMPAMALIVAVIRKKKGEPECAD
;
A
#
# COMPACT_ATOMS: atom_id res chain seq x y z
N ILE A 1 4.38 -10.52 3.71
CA ILE A 1 3.31 -10.08 4.63
C ILE A 1 2.12 -9.59 3.82
N TYR A 2 2.21 -8.56 3.00
CA TYR A 2 1.09 -8.01 2.22
C TYR A 2 0.37 -9.04 1.33
N SER A 3 1.09 -9.95 0.68
CA SER A 3 0.48 -11.03 -0.09
C SER A 3 -0.32 -11.99 0.77
N ARG A 4 0.12 -12.26 2.00
CA ARG A 4 -0.61 -13.09 2.95
C ARG A 4 -1.83 -12.37 3.50
N GLU A 5 -1.70 -11.13 3.91
CA GLU A 5 -2.81 -10.28 4.39
C GLU A 5 -3.92 -10.23 3.33
N PHE A 6 -3.57 -9.89 2.09
CA PHE A 6 -4.53 -9.89 0.98
C PHE A 6 -5.20 -11.24 0.78
N THR A 7 -4.44 -12.34 0.87
CA THR A 7 -4.96 -13.69 0.70
C THR A 7 -5.99 -14.04 1.76
N GLU A 8 -5.75 -13.70 3.03
CA GLU A 8 -6.71 -13.96 4.11
C GLU A 8 -7.99 -13.17 3.93
N ILE A 9 -7.87 -11.92 3.48
CA ILE A 9 -9.00 -11.07 3.16
C ILE A 9 -9.81 -11.66 2.00
N MET A 10 -9.15 -12.07 0.92
CA MET A 10 -9.82 -12.69 -0.24
C MET A 10 -10.53 -13.98 0.14
N LYS A 11 -9.94 -14.80 1.01
CA LYS A 11 -10.60 -16.01 1.54
C LYS A 11 -11.86 -15.68 2.35
N THR A 12 -11.77 -14.65 3.18
CA THR A 12 -12.90 -14.29 4.05
C THR A 12 -14.09 -13.77 3.26
N TYR A 13 -13.87 -13.01 2.21
CA TYR A 13 -14.94 -12.26 1.55
C TYR A 13 -15.28 -12.71 0.12
N ALA A 14 -14.35 -13.29 -0.62
CA ALA A 14 -14.54 -13.58 -2.03
C ALA A 14 -14.30 -15.05 -2.42
N LEU A 15 -13.27 -15.69 -1.86
CA LEU A 15 -12.80 -17.01 -2.28
C LEU A 15 -12.63 -17.99 -1.11
N PRO A 16 -13.70 -18.30 -0.32
CA PRO A 16 -13.59 -19.09 0.90
C PRO A 16 -13.10 -20.54 0.66
N ALA A 17 -13.41 -21.10 -0.50
CA ALA A 17 -13.01 -22.48 -0.86
C ALA A 17 -11.60 -22.57 -1.48
N THR A 18 -10.95 -21.44 -1.81
CA THR A 18 -9.66 -21.46 -2.48
C THR A 18 -8.52 -21.57 -1.47
N PRO A 19 -7.57 -22.51 -1.62
CA PRO A 19 -6.43 -22.64 -0.74
C PRO A 19 -5.56 -21.35 -0.76
N PRO A 20 -5.02 -20.92 0.39
CA PRO A 20 -4.17 -19.73 0.47
C PRO A 20 -2.95 -19.78 -0.47
N SER A 21 -2.38 -20.98 -0.63
CA SER A 21 -1.21 -21.18 -1.50
C SER A 21 -1.49 -20.87 -2.97
N VAL A 22 -2.73 -21.10 -3.43
CA VAL A 22 -3.13 -20.80 -4.81
C VAL A 22 -3.20 -19.29 -5.01
N ILE A 23 -3.83 -18.56 -4.08
CA ILE A 23 -3.95 -17.09 -4.16
C ILE A 23 -2.56 -16.44 -4.06
N ILE A 24 -1.73 -16.86 -3.10
CA ILE A 24 -0.35 -16.37 -2.98
C ILE A 24 0.46 -16.68 -4.24
N GLY A 25 0.35 -17.93 -4.72
CA GLY A 25 1.08 -18.39 -5.92
C GLY A 25 0.72 -17.57 -7.15
N THR A 26 -0.56 -17.29 -7.39
CA THR A 26 -1.00 -16.47 -8.52
C THR A 26 -0.52 -15.03 -8.42
N LEU A 27 -0.57 -14.42 -7.23
CA LEU A 27 -0.08 -13.06 -7.01
C LEU A 27 1.42 -12.95 -7.24
N ILE A 28 2.21 -13.84 -6.64
CA ILE A 28 3.68 -13.82 -6.80
C ILE A 28 4.09 -14.21 -8.22
N PHE A 29 3.39 -15.13 -8.87
CA PHE A 29 3.61 -15.43 -10.29
C PHE A 29 3.39 -14.17 -11.15
N THR A 30 2.28 -13.48 -10.97
CA THR A 30 1.99 -12.23 -11.72
C THR A 30 3.04 -11.16 -11.43
N ALA A 31 3.44 -11.00 -10.16
CA ALA A 31 4.49 -10.07 -9.77
C ALA A 31 5.85 -10.42 -10.41
N SER A 32 6.16 -11.71 -10.52
CA SER A 32 7.39 -12.19 -11.17
C SER A 32 7.39 -11.87 -12.66
N VAL A 33 6.28 -12.13 -13.35
CA VAL A 33 6.12 -11.77 -14.77
C VAL A 33 6.27 -10.25 -14.95
N ALA A 34 5.64 -9.45 -14.10
CA ALA A 34 5.78 -8.00 -14.14
C ALA A 34 7.23 -7.54 -13.91
N ALA A 35 7.97 -8.20 -13.00
CA ALA A 35 9.38 -7.93 -12.75
C ALA A 35 10.27 -8.28 -13.95
N PHE A 36 9.98 -9.37 -14.66
CA PHE A 36 10.67 -9.74 -15.91
C PHE A 36 10.45 -8.69 -17.01
N LEU A 37 9.26 -8.12 -17.09
CA LEU A 37 8.89 -7.07 -18.05
C LEU A 37 9.48 -5.70 -17.69
N GLY A 38 9.90 -5.52 -16.44
CA GLY A 38 10.60 -4.35 -15.96
C GLY A 38 9.73 -3.23 -15.40
N LEU A 39 10.40 -2.25 -14.80
CA LEU A 39 9.77 -1.12 -14.09
C LEU A 39 8.81 -0.31 -14.98
N GLU A 40 9.19 -0.09 -16.23
CA GLU A 40 8.38 0.71 -17.17
C GLU A 40 7.02 0.07 -17.42
N THR A 41 6.96 -1.25 -17.58
CA THR A 41 5.71 -1.98 -17.75
C THR A 41 4.83 -1.86 -16.51
N ILE A 42 5.38 -2.04 -15.32
CA ILE A 42 4.65 -1.87 -14.06
C ILE A 42 4.09 -0.45 -13.96
N ALA A 43 4.90 0.57 -14.26
CA ALA A 43 4.48 1.96 -14.22
C ALA A 43 3.37 2.29 -15.24
N ARG A 44 3.43 1.74 -16.46
CA ARG A 44 2.40 1.91 -17.48
C ARG A 44 1.07 1.27 -17.04
N VAL A 45 1.10 0.05 -16.49
CA VAL A 45 -0.09 -0.63 -15.97
C VAL A 45 -0.66 0.13 -14.77
N ALA A 46 0.19 0.60 -13.85
CA ALA A 46 -0.23 1.42 -12.72
C ALA A 46 -0.92 2.71 -13.17
N LYS A 47 -0.38 3.40 -14.17
CA LYS A 47 -1.01 4.60 -14.74
C LYS A 47 -2.37 4.30 -15.34
N LEU A 48 -2.52 3.19 -16.05
CA LEU A 48 -3.81 2.78 -16.63
C LEU A 48 -4.85 2.44 -15.55
N ALA A 49 -4.42 1.73 -14.49
CA ALA A 49 -5.29 1.33 -13.39
C ALA A 49 -5.66 2.50 -12.45
N LEU A 50 -4.86 3.55 -12.41
CA LEU A 50 -5.09 4.70 -11.53
C LEU A 50 -6.44 5.38 -11.80
N TYR A 51 -6.79 5.59 -13.06
CA TYR A 51 -8.03 6.29 -13.42
C TYR A 51 -9.29 5.54 -12.98
N PRO A 52 -9.49 4.24 -13.31
CA PRO A 52 -10.65 3.51 -12.84
C PRO A 52 -10.65 3.32 -11.32
N ALA A 53 -9.46 3.19 -10.68
CA ALA A 53 -9.37 3.08 -9.23
C ALA A 53 -9.81 4.38 -8.53
N LEU A 54 -9.35 5.54 -8.99
CA LEU A 54 -9.78 6.84 -8.46
C LEU A 54 -11.27 7.08 -8.73
N LEU A 55 -11.74 6.78 -9.94
CA LEU A 55 -13.17 6.89 -10.27
C LEU A 55 -14.02 6.03 -9.33
N GLY A 56 -13.66 4.75 -9.16
CA GLY A 56 -14.36 3.84 -8.24
C GLY A 56 -14.33 4.35 -6.80
N TYR A 57 -13.19 4.84 -6.33
CA TYR A 57 -13.04 5.41 -5.01
C TYR A 57 -13.99 6.61 -4.79
N PHE A 58 -13.99 7.59 -5.70
CA PHE A 58 -14.88 8.75 -5.59
C PHE A 58 -16.36 8.39 -5.73
N LEU A 59 -16.71 7.41 -6.57
CA LEU A 59 -18.09 6.92 -6.65
C LEU A 59 -18.54 6.28 -5.34
N ILE A 60 -17.68 5.49 -4.67
CA ILE A 60 -17.98 4.92 -3.35
C ILE A 60 -18.24 6.05 -2.34
N LEU A 61 -17.38 7.07 -2.29
CA LEU A 61 -17.58 8.22 -1.40
C LEU A 61 -18.90 8.95 -1.70
N LEU A 62 -19.21 9.16 -2.97
CA LEU A 62 -20.42 9.82 -3.41
C LEU A 62 -21.66 9.04 -2.98
N PHE A 63 -21.70 7.73 -3.24
CA PHE A 63 -22.84 6.89 -2.84
C PHE A 63 -22.95 6.70 -1.33
N SER A 64 -21.85 6.83 -0.60
CA SER A 64 -21.84 6.79 0.87
C SER A 64 -22.44 8.04 1.49
N SER A 65 -22.53 9.16 0.76
CA SER A 65 -23.00 10.43 1.31
C SER A 65 -24.44 10.40 1.80
N GLU A 66 -25.27 9.51 1.27
CA GLU A 66 -26.67 9.31 1.74
C GLU A 66 -26.73 8.71 3.16
N TYR A 67 -25.65 8.07 3.61
CA TYR A 67 -25.55 7.40 4.91
C TYR A 67 -24.73 8.21 5.92
N PHE A 68 -24.42 9.47 5.63
CA PHE A 68 -23.59 10.31 6.51
C PHE A 68 -24.42 10.81 7.71
N GLU A 69 -23.95 10.44 8.88
CA GLU A 69 -24.53 10.87 10.16
C GLU A 69 -23.46 11.62 10.97
N LEU A 70 -23.67 12.94 11.15
CA LEU A 70 -22.69 13.80 11.84
C LEU A 70 -22.43 13.39 13.29
N HIS A 71 -23.41 12.74 13.96
CA HIS A 71 -23.24 12.27 15.33
C HIS A 71 -22.18 11.16 15.47
N ASN A 72 -21.93 10.39 14.41
CA ASN A 72 -20.91 9.33 14.41
C ASN A 72 -19.49 9.88 14.52
N LEU A 73 -19.25 11.16 14.20
CA LEU A 73 -17.96 11.81 14.39
C LEU A 73 -17.61 12.08 15.86
N PHE A 74 -18.58 12.04 16.75
CA PHE A 74 -18.34 12.34 18.16
C PHE A 74 -18.05 11.07 18.98
N PRO A 75 -17.12 11.14 19.95
CA PRO A 75 -16.38 12.33 20.41
C PRO A 75 -15.17 12.66 19.53
N ILE A 76 -15.11 13.86 18.98
CA ILE A 76 -13.93 14.35 18.26
C ILE A 76 -12.77 14.41 19.27
N LEU A 77 -11.62 13.78 18.92
CA LEU A 77 -10.45 13.68 19.80
C LEU A 77 -10.74 13.00 21.16
N GLY A 78 -11.61 12.00 21.20
CA GLY A 78 -12.06 11.35 22.43
C GLY A 78 -10.95 10.83 23.36
N TYR A 79 -9.76 10.54 22.83
CA TYR A 79 -8.58 10.18 23.61
C TYR A 79 -7.66 11.36 24.00
N GLY A 80 -8.04 12.58 23.62
CA GLY A 80 -7.21 13.78 23.81
C GLY A 80 -6.27 14.04 22.63
N LEU A 81 -5.91 15.31 22.46
CA LEU A 81 -5.09 15.78 21.36
C LEU A 81 -3.68 15.17 21.40
N ASP A 82 -3.12 15.02 22.58
CA ASP A 82 -1.77 14.48 22.78
C ASP A 82 -1.65 13.04 22.27
N LYS A 83 -2.59 12.18 22.65
CA LYS A 83 -2.60 10.78 22.23
C LYS A 83 -2.90 10.66 20.73
N THR A 84 -3.77 11.51 20.20
CA THR A 84 -4.10 11.50 18.76
C THR A 84 -2.88 11.88 17.92
N VAL A 85 -2.16 12.94 18.29
CA VAL A 85 -0.95 13.37 17.57
C VAL A 85 0.15 12.33 17.70
N PHE A 86 0.39 11.81 18.90
CA PHE A 86 1.41 10.79 19.12
C PHE A 86 1.14 9.51 18.32
N THR A 87 -0.10 9.03 18.32
CA THR A 87 -0.50 7.87 17.53
C THR A 87 -0.37 8.15 16.03
N GLY A 88 -0.74 9.35 15.56
CA GLY A 88 -0.55 9.77 14.17
C GLY A 88 0.92 9.70 13.73
N ILE A 89 1.84 10.17 14.58
CA ILE A 89 3.29 10.08 14.31
C ILE A 89 3.76 8.63 14.27
N LEU A 90 3.30 7.79 15.20
CA LEU A 90 3.64 6.36 15.21
C LEU A 90 3.12 5.63 13.97
N ARG A 91 1.99 6.06 13.43
CA ARG A 91 1.39 5.47 12.21
C ARG A 91 1.90 6.11 10.91
N ALA A 92 2.85 7.04 10.97
CA ALA A 92 3.48 7.64 9.78
C ALA A 92 4.20 6.60 8.89
N SER A 93 4.56 5.42 9.44
CA SER A 93 5.02 4.27 8.65
C SER A 93 4.01 3.77 7.61
N ALA A 94 2.77 4.23 7.62
CA ALA A 94 1.80 3.96 6.56
C ALA A 94 2.18 4.61 5.20
N TYR A 95 3.17 5.50 5.19
CA TYR A 95 3.70 6.16 3.99
C TYR A 95 5.11 5.68 3.62
N ASP A 96 5.51 4.51 4.12
CA ASP A 96 6.86 3.95 3.92
C ASP A 96 7.19 3.68 2.44
N GLU A 97 6.19 3.50 1.58
CA GLU A 97 6.37 3.32 0.15
C GLU A 97 7.10 4.48 -0.54
N VAL A 98 7.13 5.66 0.06
CA VAL A 98 7.93 6.78 -0.46
C VAL A 98 9.41 6.44 -0.56
N THR A 99 9.90 5.52 0.27
CA THR A 99 11.30 5.06 0.25
C THR A 99 11.65 4.28 -1.02
N ILE A 100 10.65 3.71 -1.71
CA ILE A 100 10.81 3.04 -3.00
C ILE A 100 11.41 3.99 -4.04
N LEU A 101 11.09 5.28 -3.97
CA LEU A 101 11.65 6.30 -4.86
C LEU A 101 13.18 6.35 -4.81
N ALA A 102 13.78 6.08 -3.65
CA ALA A 102 15.25 6.03 -3.51
C ALA A 102 15.88 4.88 -4.31
N VAL A 103 15.17 3.76 -4.44
CA VAL A 103 15.63 2.59 -5.22
C VAL A 103 15.65 2.92 -6.71
N PHE A 104 14.70 3.72 -7.18
CA PHE A 104 14.51 4.09 -8.58
C PHE A 104 15.13 5.45 -8.95
N ALA A 105 15.80 6.12 -8.01
CA ALA A 105 16.38 7.43 -8.23
C ALA A 105 17.32 7.49 -9.46
N GLY A 106 18.09 6.42 -9.67
CA GLY A 106 18.96 6.31 -10.85
C GLY A 106 18.26 5.99 -12.19
N SER A 107 16.96 5.64 -12.15
CA SER A 107 16.17 5.32 -13.35
C SER A 107 15.21 6.45 -13.73
N LEU A 108 15.16 7.52 -12.94
CA LEU A 108 14.28 8.67 -13.16
C LEU A 108 15.10 9.86 -13.71
N GLN A 109 14.43 10.68 -14.51
CA GLN A 109 15.05 11.83 -15.18
C GLN A 109 15.27 13.01 -14.20
N GLY A 110 16.35 12.92 -13.42
CA GLY A 110 16.82 14.01 -12.56
C GLY A 110 16.17 14.10 -11.17
N THR A 111 16.94 14.65 -10.23
CA THR A 111 16.55 14.75 -8.81
C THR A 111 15.35 15.67 -8.56
N ALA A 112 15.16 16.69 -9.41
CA ALA A 112 14.04 17.62 -9.31
C ALA A 112 12.68 16.92 -9.57
N HIS A 113 12.62 16.04 -10.58
CA HIS A 113 11.43 15.26 -10.90
C HIS A 113 11.08 14.28 -9.80
N ILE A 114 12.06 13.63 -9.18
CA ILE A 114 11.87 12.70 -8.07
C ILE A 114 11.26 13.42 -6.87
N LYS A 115 11.84 14.58 -6.49
CA LYS A 115 11.32 15.39 -5.38
C LYS A 115 9.88 15.83 -5.62
N LYS A 116 9.59 16.34 -6.82
CA LYS A 116 8.24 16.79 -7.19
C LYS A 116 7.24 15.62 -7.17
N ALA A 117 7.59 14.48 -7.78
CA ALA A 117 6.73 13.29 -7.80
C ALA A 117 6.48 12.75 -6.38
N GLY A 118 7.52 12.64 -5.56
CA GLY A 118 7.39 12.16 -4.17
C GLY A 118 6.52 13.09 -3.33
N PHE A 119 6.70 14.41 -3.45
CA PHE A 119 5.91 15.37 -2.67
C PHE A 119 4.42 15.38 -3.10
N ILE A 120 4.17 15.37 -4.41
CA ILE A 120 2.79 15.31 -4.94
C ILE A 120 2.12 13.99 -4.54
N SER A 121 2.81 12.86 -4.64
CA SER A 121 2.23 11.56 -4.27
C SER A 121 1.90 11.47 -2.78
N LEU A 122 2.74 12.01 -1.89
CA LEU A 122 2.47 12.06 -0.46
C LEU A 122 1.25 12.92 -0.11
N ILE A 123 1.15 14.10 -0.70
CA ILE A 123 -0.01 14.97 -0.48
C ILE A 123 -1.28 14.29 -0.99
N LEU A 124 -1.24 13.75 -2.21
CA LEU A 124 -2.42 13.15 -2.82
C LEU A 124 -2.86 11.89 -2.05
N SER A 125 -1.93 11.01 -1.68
CA SER A 125 -2.26 9.83 -0.88
C SER A 125 -2.79 10.21 0.51
N GLY A 126 -2.20 11.24 1.15
CA GLY A 126 -2.70 11.76 2.43
C GLY A 126 -4.12 12.28 2.34
N LEU A 127 -4.45 13.03 1.29
CA LEU A 127 -5.82 13.52 1.04
C LEU A 127 -6.80 12.37 0.80
N ILE A 128 -6.44 11.40 -0.05
CA ILE A 128 -7.28 10.24 -0.35
C ILE A 128 -7.55 9.43 0.92
N ILE A 129 -6.52 9.11 1.70
CA ILE A 129 -6.68 8.36 2.96
C ILE A 129 -7.54 9.14 3.95
N SER A 130 -7.30 10.45 4.12
CA SER A 130 -8.06 11.30 5.05
C SER A 130 -9.54 11.38 4.67
N LEU A 131 -9.85 11.55 3.38
CA LEU A 131 -11.23 11.54 2.88
C LEU A 131 -11.92 10.21 3.14
N GLY A 132 -11.22 9.09 2.91
CA GLY A 132 -11.75 7.76 3.21
C GLY A 132 -12.04 7.55 4.69
N LEU A 133 -11.11 7.96 5.57
CA LEU A 133 -11.29 7.85 7.02
C LEU A 133 -12.47 8.71 7.52
N ILE A 134 -12.60 9.94 7.01
CA ILE A 134 -13.75 10.80 7.35
C ILE A 134 -15.05 10.14 6.89
N CYS A 135 -15.10 9.61 5.66
CA CYS A 135 -16.28 8.91 5.15
C CYS A 135 -16.65 7.71 6.04
N PHE A 136 -15.67 6.87 6.42
CA PHE A 136 -15.93 5.74 7.30
C PHE A 136 -16.45 6.17 8.67
N SER A 137 -15.87 7.24 9.25
CA SER A 137 -16.31 7.79 10.53
C SER A 137 -17.70 8.44 10.47
N LEU A 138 -18.15 8.88 9.30
CA LEU A 138 -19.49 9.43 9.11
C LEU A 138 -20.55 8.35 8.93
N VAL A 139 -20.18 7.19 8.37
CA VAL A 139 -21.14 6.11 8.07
C VAL A 139 -21.29 5.14 9.23
N PHE A 140 -20.22 4.87 9.96
CA PHE A 140 -20.22 3.85 11.02
C PHE A 140 -19.98 4.46 12.39
N GLU A 141 -20.69 3.94 13.39
CA GLU A 141 -20.39 4.26 14.78
C GLU A 141 -18.98 3.82 15.17
N TYR A 142 -18.33 4.60 16.02
CA TYR A 142 -16.98 4.36 16.51
C TYR A 142 -16.77 2.94 17.09
N THR A 143 -17.75 2.41 17.82
CA THR A 143 -17.70 1.06 18.40
C THR A 143 -17.73 -0.03 17.35
N SER A 144 -18.58 0.11 16.34
CA SER A 144 -18.76 -0.87 15.28
C SER A 144 -17.56 -0.94 14.33
N ILE A 145 -16.90 0.19 14.09
CA ILE A 145 -15.73 0.26 13.18
C ILE A 145 -14.52 -0.51 13.72
N GLN A 146 -14.39 -0.62 15.05
CA GLN A 146 -13.25 -1.32 15.67
C GLN A 146 -13.33 -2.84 15.49
N GLU A 147 -14.51 -3.39 15.30
CA GLU A 147 -14.73 -4.84 15.12
C GLU A 147 -14.58 -5.27 13.65
N VAL A 148 -14.56 -4.31 12.73
CA VAL A 148 -14.52 -4.58 11.30
C VAL A 148 -13.08 -4.60 10.79
N THR A 149 -12.68 -5.70 10.19
CA THR A 149 -11.32 -5.85 9.64
C THR A 149 -11.11 -5.02 8.38
N ILE A 150 -12.12 -4.93 7.50
CA ILE A 150 -12.03 -4.21 6.24
C ILE A 150 -13.25 -3.32 6.07
N VAL A 151 -13.13 -2.12 6.60
CA VAL A 151 -14.20 -1.12 6.60
C VAL A 151 -14.66 -0.79 5.17
N ALA A 152 -13.72 -0.65 4.24
CA ALA A 152 -14.03 -0.33 2.85
C ALA A 152 -14.90 -1.40 2.16
N TYR A 153 -14.68 -2.68 2.44
CA TYR A 153 -15.50 -3.75 1.89
C TYR A 153 -16.90 -3.75 2.49
N ILE A 154 -17.01 -3.63 3.82
CA ILE A 154 -18.30 -3.58 4.50
C ILE A 154 -19.10 -2.36 4.03
N LEU A 155 -18.45 -1.20 3.88
CA LEU A 155 -19.07 -0.01 3.33
C LEU A 155 -19.70 -0.32 1.96
N THR A 156 -18.89 -0.81 1.00
CA THR A 156 -19.38 -1.07 -0.37
C THR A 156 -20.48 -2.12 -0.45
N ARG A 157 -20.49 -3.07 0.49
CA ARG A 157 -21.55 -4.07 0.63
C ARG A 157 -22.84 -3.50 1.22
N SER A 158 -22.73 -2.50 2.08
CA SER A 158 -23.88 -1.85 2.72
C SER A 158 -24.57 -0.83 1.83
N LEU A 159 -23.87 -0.31 0.81
CA LEU A 159 -24.42 0.68 -0.10
C LEU A 159 -25.48 0.06 -1.02
N LYS A 160 -26.66 0.65 -1.00
CA LYS A 160 -27.78 0.31 -1.90
C LYS A 160 -28.21 1.59 -2.61
N TYR A 161 -28.04 1.66 -3.92
CA TYR A 161 -28.45 2.81 -4.70
C TYR A 161 -29.56 2.40 -5.69
N GLY A 162 -30.80 2.75 -5.33
CA GLY A 162 -31.97 2.37 -6.11
C GLY A 162 -32.15 0.86 -6.28
N ASN A 163 -32.90 0.47 -7.31
CA ASN A 163 -33.15 -0.94 -7.61
C ASN A 163 -32.07 -1.56 -8.54
N PHE A 164 -31.18 -0.74 -9.10
CA PHE A 164 -30.21 -1.21 -10.08
C PHE A 164 -28.82 -1.52 -9.48
N PHE A 165 -28.35 -0.68 -8.57
CA PHE A 165 -27.07 -0.88 -7.87
C PHE A 165 -27.31 -1.37 -6.44
N GLN A 166 -27.63 -2.65 -6.30
CA GLN A 166 -27.86 -3.23 -4.97
C GLN A 166 -26.58 -3.70 -4.28
N ARG A 167 -25.47 -3.87 -5.04
CA ARG A 167 -24.20 -4.38 -4.52
C ARG A 167 -23.04 -3.78 -5.32
N LEU A 168 -22.23 -2.98 -4.66
CA LEU A 168 -21.00 -2.39 -5.21
C LEU A 168 -19.74 -3.17 -4.84
N ASP A 169 -19.87 -4.14 -3.92
CA ASP A 169 -18.75 -4.96 -3.44
C ASP A 169 -17.99 -5.72 -4.55
N PRO A 170 -18.59 -6.27 -5.64
CA PRO A 170 -17.81 -6.92 -6.67
C PRO A 170 -16.92 -5.95 -7.47
N VAL A 171 -17.41 -4.73 -7.72
CA VAL A 171 -16.63 -3.70 -8.42
C VAL A 171 -15.44 -3.25 -7.55
N PHE A 172 -15.70 -3.03 -6.25
CA PHE A 172 -14.64 -2.75 -5.30
C PHE A 172 -13.58 -3.85 -5.27
N LEU A 173 -13.99 -5.11 -5.15
CA LEU A 173 -13.07 -6.26 -5.14
C LEU A 173 -12.23 -6.33 -6.42
N LEU A 174 -12.82 -6.13 -7.59
CA LEU A 174 -12.10 -6.12 -8.86
C LEU A 174 -11.00 -5.05 -8.87
N LEU A 175 -11.36 -3.81 -8.53
CA LEU A 175 -10.40 -2.70 -8.47
C LEU A 175 -9.31 -2.96 -7.42
N TRP A 176 -9.69 -3.52 -6.29
CA TRP A 176 -8.75 -3.85 -5.21
C TRP A 176 -7.77 -4.96 -5.60
N ILE A 177 -8.22 -6.02 -6.29
CA ILE A 177 -7.35 -7.06 -6.83
C ILE A 177 -6.32 -6.47 -7.79
N ILE A 178 -6.76 -5.60 -8.72
CA ILE A 178 -5.88 -4.97 -9.71
C ILE A 178 -4.83 -4.10 -9.00
N THR A 179 -5.25 -3.21 -8.11
CA THR A 179 -4.33 -2.31 -7.40
C THR A 179 -3.36 -3.06 -6.49
N THR A 180 -3.83 -4.09 -5.78
CA THR A 180 -2.99 -4.94 -4.94
C THR A 180 -1.98 -5.74 -5.77
N THR A 181 -2.36 -6.24 -6.93
CA THR A 181 -1.44 -6.95 -7.82
C THR A 181 -0.32 -6.04 -8.31
N ILE A 182 -0.65 -4.79 -8.68
CA ILE A 182 0.35 -3.78 -9.06
C ILE A 182 1.26 -3.46 -7.87
N TYR A 183 0.69 -3.28 -6.69
CA TYR A 183 1.43 -3.00 -5.46
C TYR A 183 2.42 -4.13 -5.10
N ILE A 184 1.99 -5.39 -5.13
CA ILE A 184 2.87 -6.52 -4.90
C ILE A 184 3.94 -6.62 -5.99
N SER A 185 3.61 -6.30 -7.25
CA SER A 185 4.57 -6.31 -8.37
C SER A 185 5.69 -5.29 -8.17
N ILE A 186 5.38 -4.07 -7.74
CA ILE A 186 6.40 -3.05 -7.48
C ILE A 186 7.27 -3.41 -6.28
N LEU A 187 6.68 -3.95 -5.20
CA LEU A 187 7.44 -4.41 -4.04
C LEU A 187 8.38 -5.57 -4.40
N PHE A 188 7.90 -6.52 -5.18
CA PHE A 188 8.72 -7.66 -5.65
C PHE A 188 9.86 -7.18 -6.54
N TYR A 189 9.57 -6.33 -7.52
CA TYR A 189 10.59 -5.71 -8.39
C TYR A 189 11.63 -4.93 -7.57
N THR A 190 11.19 -4.16 -6.59
CA THR A 190 12.06 -3.40 -5.68
C THR A 190 12.99 -4.34 -4.91
N THR A 191 12.45 -5.43 -4.37
CA THR A 191 13.22 -6.42 -3.62
C THR A 191 14.30 -7.07 -4.49
N VAL A 192 13.94 -7.50 -5.70
CA VAL A 192 14.90 -8.05 -6.68
C VAL A 192 15.96 -7.02 -7.06
N SER A 193 15.55 -5.76 -7.28
CA SER A 193 16.47 -4.67 -7.64
C SER A 193 17.47 -4.36 -6.52
N ILE A 194 17.02 -4.33 -5.26
CA ILE A 194 17.90 -4.14 -4.09
C ILE A 194 18.90 -5.30 -4.00
N TYR A 195 18.43 -6.54 -4.15
CA TYR A 195 19.29 -7.71 -4.13
C TYR A 195 20.37 -7.63 -5.21
N CYS A 196 19.99 -7.31 -6.45
CA CYS A 196 20.95 -7.17 -7.55
C CYS A 196 21.99 -6.05 -7.28
N LYS A 197 21.54 -4.90 -6.76
CA LYS A 197 22.46 -3.80 -6.40
C LYS A 197 23.42 -4.20 -5.28
N LEU A 198 22.94 -4.93 -4.27
CA LEU A 198 23.74 -5.37 -3.12
C LEU A 198 24.84 -6.33 -3.55
N PHE A 199 24.51 -7.31 -4.40
CA PHE A 199 25.43 -8.33 -4.90
C PHE A 199 26.09 -7.95 -6.22
N ARG A 200 25.88 -6.73 -6.72
CA ARG A 200 26.45 -6.20 -7.99
C ARG A 200 26.16 -7.08 -9.19
N LEU A 201 24.95 -7.67 -9.24
CA LEU A 201 24.51 -8.50 -10.36
C LEU A 201 24.05 -7.62 -11.52
N GLN A 202 24.42 -7.99 -12.73
CA GLN A 202 24.11 -7.20 -13.95
C GLN A 202 22.68 -7.45 -14.45
N ASP A 203 22.13 -8.65 -14.22
CA ASP A 203 20.79 -9.02 -14.69
C ASP A 203 19.91 -9.48 -13.52
N ALA A 204 18.70 -8.89 -13.46
CA ALA A 204 17.71 -9.22 -12.45
C ALA A 204 16.87 -10.47 -12.80
N ARG A 205 16.82 -10.85 -14.08
CA ARG A 205 15.94 -11.92 -14.56
C ARG A 205 16.23 -13.30 -13.94
N PRO A 206 17.49 -13.77 -13.85
CA PRO A 206 17.78 -15.06 -13.23
C PRO A 206 17.44 -15.10 -11.74
N VAL A 207 17.48 -13.94 -11.07
CA VAL A 207 17.22 -13.79 -9.63
C VAL A 207 15.73 -13.80 -9.33
N ALA A 208 14.89 -13.39 -10.26
CA ALA A 208 13.45 -13.25 -10.02
C ALA A 208 12.78 -14.59 -9.67
N ILE A 209 13.18 -15.72 -10.31
CA ILE A 209 12.57 -17.03 -10.04
C ILE A 209 12.89 -17.53 -8.62
N PRO A 210 14.18 -17.63 -8.18
CA PRO A 210 14.47 -18.01 -6.79
C PRO A 210 13.84 -17.07 -5.76
N MET A 211 13.81 -15.76 -6.03
CA MET A 211 13.16 -14.79 -5.15
C MET A 211 11.65 -15.00 -5.07
N ALA A 212 11.00 -15.41 -6.17
CA ALA A 212 9.57 -15.76 -6.15
C ALA A 212 9.30 -16.99 -5.26
N VAL A 213 10.13 -18.01 -5.34
CA VAL A 213 10.01 -19.20 -4.46
C VAL A 213 10.18 -18.80 -3.00
N LEU A 214 11.18 -17.98 -2.68
CA LEU A 214 11.39 -17.47 -1.32
C LEU A 214 10.21 -16.62 -0.86
N ALA A 215 9.65 -15.75 -1.73
CA ALA A 215 8.50 -14.92 -1.40
C ALA A 215 7.25 -15.75 -1.10
N VAL A 216 6.96 -16.80 -1.89
CA VAL A 216 5.86 -17.72 -1.63
C VAL A 216 6.09 -18.48 -0.33
N SER A 217 7.29 -19.02 -0.10
CA SER A 217 7.63 -19.73 1.12
C SER A 217 7.47 -18.84 2.36
N ALA A 218 7.96 -17.61 2.31
CA ALA A 218 7.83 -16.64 3.39
C ALA A 218 6.37 -16.21 3.63
N ALA A 219 5.55 -16.13 2.58
CA ALA A 219 4.14 -15.75 2.69
C ALA A 219 3.28 -16.83 3.35
N ILE A 220 3.71 -18.09 3.31
CA ILE A 220 2.98 -19.22 3.92
C ILE A 220 3.31 -19.40 5.42
N ILE A 221 4.41 -18.81 5.91
CA ILE A 221 4.84 -18.95 7.33
C ILE A 221 3.74 -18.55 8.35
N PRO A 222 3.03 -17.42 8.20
CA PRO A 222 1.96 -17.06 9.14
C PRO A 222 0.82 -18.09 9.11
N LYS A 223 0.42 -18.59 10.29
CA LYS A 223 -0.57 -19.65 10.40
C LYS A 223 -1.98 -19.20 10.12
N ASP A 224 -2.34 -18.03 10.61
CA ASP A 224 -3.71 -17.48 10.57
C ASP A 224 -3.71 -15.96 10.38
N PHE A 225 -4.91 -15.42 10.13
CA PHE A 225 -5.12 -13.99 9.91
C PHE A 225 -4.78 -13.13 11.14
N SER A 226 -5.07 -13.63 12.32
CA SER A 226 -4.78 -12.93 13.57
C SER A 226 -3.26 -12.75 13.74
N SER A 227 -2.47 -13.80 13.48
CA SER A 227 -1.01 -13.72 13.49
C SER A 227 -0.47 -12.74 12.45
N VAL A 228 -1.08 -12.66 11.26
CA VAL A 228 -0.69 -11.67 10.24
C VAL A 228 -0.87 -10.26 10.76
N LEU A 229 -2.03 -9.96 11.34
CA LEU A 229 -2.34 -8.61 11.83
C LEU A 229 -1.54 -8.24 13.07
N SER A 230 -1.58 -9.08 14.11
CA SER A 230 -1.03 -8.73 15.43
C SER A 230 0.50 -8.77 15.47
N VAL A 231 1.13 -9.75 14.81
CA VAL A 231 2.58 -9.93 14.88
C VAL A 231 3.29 -9.20 13.74
N TYR A 232 2.82 -9.39 12.51
CA TYR A 232 3.55 -8.90 11.34
C TYR A 232 3.16 -7.47 10.97
N VAL A 233 1.87 -7.17 10.82
CA VAL A 233 1.42 -5.83 10.42
C VAL A 233 1.68 -4.83 11.54
N GLU A 234 1.32 -5.15 12.78
CA GLU A 234 1.55 -4.29 13.94
C GLU A 234 3.05 -4.11 14.20
N GLY A 235 3.84 -5.18 14.09
CA GLY A 235 5.29 -5.13 14.20
C GLY A 235 5.93 -4.19 13.17
N ILE A 236 5.55 -4.30 11.89
CA ILE A 236 6.04 -3.40 10.86
C ILE A 236 5.61 -1.96 11.12
N ARG A 237 4.37 -1.72 11.50
CA ARG A 237 3.88 -0.36 11.78
C ARG A 237 4.54 0.28 12.99
N THR A 238 4.90 -0.51 13.99
CA THR A 238 5.57 0.00 15.21
C THR A 238 7.06 0.23 14.97
N TYR A 239 7.76 -0.75 14.40
CA TYR A 239 9.22 -0.69 14.23
C TYR A 239 9.66 -0.13 12.89
N GLY A 240 8.77 -0.10 11.89
CA GLY A 240 9.05 0.39 10.53
C GLY A 240 9.53 1.84 10.51
N ASN A 241 9.02 2.68 11.42
CA ASN A 241 9.48 4.07 11.55
C ASN A 241 10.99 4.20 11.72
N ILE A 242 11.65 3.25 12.40
CA ILE A 242 13.11 3.25 12.58
C ILE A 242 13.79 3.07 11.21
N THR A 243 13.33 2.10 10.43
CA THR A 243 13.94 1.78 9.14
C THR A 243 13.60 2.81 8.07
N PHE A 244 12.35 3.27 8.03
CA PHE A 244 11.85 4.12 6.93
C PHE A 244 12.15 5.61 7.14
N PHE A 245 12.26 6.08 8.37
CA PHE A 245 12.49 7.51 8.66
C PHE A 245 13.84 7.77 9.32
N ILE A 246 14.22 6.99 10.33
CA ILE A 246 15.45 7.25 11.08
C ILE A 246 16.69 6.94 10.24
N MET A 247 16.75 5.80 9.54
CA MET A 247 17.90 5.46 8.69
C MET A 247 18.15 6.47 7.58
N PRO A 248 17.15 6.87 6.75
CA PRO A 248 17.35 7.91 5.73
C PRO A 248 17.74 9.26 6.32
N ALA A 249 17.17 9.64 7.48
CA ALA A 249 17.54 10.87 8.17
C ALA A 249 19.01 10.84 8.63
N MET A 250 19.46 9.74 9.21
CA MET A 250 20.86 9.55 9.59
C MET A 250 21.79 9.62 8.38
N ALA A 251 21.43 8.98 7.27
CA ALA A 251 22.19 9.04 6.03
C ALA A 251 22.30 10.47 5.50
N LEU A 252 21.22 11.25 5.56
CA LEU A 252 21.20 12.66 5.19
C LEU A 252 22.13 13.50 6.07
N ILE A 253 22.05 13.32 7.39
CA ILE A 253 22.92 14.01 8.37
C ILE A 253 24.38 13.73 8.07
N VAL A 254 24.75 12.46 7.87
CA VAL A 254 26.13 12.08 7.52
C VAL A 254 26.58 12.69 6.19
N ALA A 255 25.69 12.72 5.18
CA ALA A 255 26.00 13.34 3.89
C ALA A 255 26.26 14.85 4.03
N VAL A 256 25.45 15.54 4.81
CA VAL A 256 25.62 16.99 5.11
C VAL A 256 26.93 17.24 5.86
N ILE A 257 27.23 16.46 6.90
CA ILE A 257 28.47 16.60 7.69
C ILE A 257 29.69 16.36 6.81
N ARG A 258 29.65 15.34 5.93
CA ARG A 258 30.75 15.02 5.03
C ARG A 258 30.84 15.98 3.82
N LYS A 259 29.99 17.00 3.73
CA LYS A 259 29.94 17.99 2.63
C LYS A 259 29.92 17.35 1.24
N LYS A 260 29.37 16.14 1.12
CA LYS A 260 29.15 15.52 -0.18
C LYS A 260 28.00 16.25 -0.87
N LYS A 261 28.33 17.22 -1.72
CA LYS A 261 27.38 17.76 -2.71
C LYS A 261 27.16 16.64 -3.73
N GLY A 262 25.92 16.37 -4.10
CA GLY A 262 25.65 15.56 -5.28
C GLY A 262 26.39 16.15 -6.47
N GLU A 263 26.98 15.32 -7.32
CA GLU A 263 27.58 15.78 -8.55
C GLU A 263 26.53 16.62 -9.31
N PRO A 264 26.94 17.81 -9.83
CA PRO A 264 26.02 18.57 -10.68
C PRO A 264 25.68 17.69 -11.89
N GLU A 265 24.37 17.57 -12.19
CA GLU A 265 23.92 16.94 -13.43
C GLU A 265 24.67 17.59 -14.60
N CYS A 266 25.42 16.78 -15.34
CA CYS A 266 25.88 17.17 -16.65
C CYS A 266 24.60 17.44 -17.48
N ALA A 267 24.39 18.72 -17.77
CA ALA A 267 23.44 19.14 -18.77
C ALA A 267 24.10 18.80 -20.14
N ASP A 268 23.61 17.72 -20.76
CA ASP A 268 23.75 17.42 -22.18
C ASP A 268 22.39 17.05 -22.74
#